data_7c2f511acca79853a4bef06207b49789
#
_entry.id   7c2f511acca79853a4bef06207b49789
#
_cell.length_a   1.000
_cell.length_b   1.000
_cell.length_c   1.000
_cell.angle_alpha   90.00
_cell.angle_beta   90.00
_cell.angle_gamma   90.00
#
_symmetry.space_group_name_H-M   'P 1'
#
loop_
_entity.id
_entity.type
_entity.pdbx_description
1 polymer ?
#
loop_
_entity_poly.entity_id
_entity_poly.type
_entity_poly.pdbx_seq_one_letter_code
_entity_poly.pdbx_strand_id
1 'polypeptide(L)'
;MKLRNSIRPIRLLLLLSGLLALASCRQNETQSLSEYLDYVIENKHIFEAEKEERISRLRNLLGVSNLTPEQEYEINTKLYEEFRKYKLDSAIRYVERNLEIARQLDNKRLTYLSNMYLAQLYSFSGMCVEANQILR
;
A
#
# COMPACT_ATOMS: atom_id res chain seq x y z
N MET A 1 59.11 -31.78 8.37
CA MET A 1 57.91 -31.58 9.24
C MET A 1 57.65 -30.09 9.55
N LYS A 2 57.60 -29.17 8.52
CA LYS A 2 57.48 -27.71 8.69
C LYS A 2 56.39 -27.03 7.84
N LEU A 3 55.62 -27.77 7.07
CA LEU A 3 54.60 -27.19 6.15
C LEU A 3 53.20 -27.02 6.75
N ARG A 4 52.94 -27.63 7.93
CA ARG A 4 51.58 -27.61 8.55
C ARG A 4 51.23 -26.33 9.30
N ASN A 5 52.23 -25.51 9.66
CA ASN A 5 52.01 -24.25 10.40
C ASN A 5 51.79 -23.00 9.51
N SER A 6 52.14 -23.08 8.22
CA SER A 6 51.98 -21.96 7.28
C SER A 6 50.54 -21.82 6.72
N ILE A 7 49.74 -22.89 6.75
CA ILE A 7 48.39 -22.91 6.16
C ILE A 7 47.35 -22.27 7.09
N ARG A 8 47.62 -22.25 8.40
CA ARG A 8 46.70 -21.67 9.39
C ARG A 8 46.46 -20.16 9.24
N PRO A 9 47.51 -19.32 9.05
CA PRO A 9 47.30 -17.88 8.89
C PRO A 9 46.61 -17.55 7.55
N ILE A 10 46.87 -18.30 6.48
CA ILE A 10 46.23 -18.07 5.17
C ILE A 10 44.73 -18.39 5.22
N ARG A 11 44.34 -19.47 5.90
CA ARG A 11 42.92 -19.81 6.09
C ARG A 11 42.19 -18.77 6.96
N LEU A 12 42.88 -18.25 7.98
CA LEU A 12 42.30 -17.19 8.84
C LEU A 12 42.10 -15.90 8.05
N LEU A 13 43.05 -15.56 7.18
CA LEU A 13 42.99 -14.37 6.32
C LEU A 13 41.84 -14.45 5.28
N LEU A 14 41.63 -15.64 4.70
CA LEU A 14 40.52 -15.90 3.76
C LEU A 14 39.16 -15.86 4.45
N LEU A 15 39.06 -16.35 5.68
CA LEU A 15 37.83 -16.24 6.48
C LEU A 15 37.52 -14.77 6.87
N LEU A 16 38.55 -14.01 7.22
CA LEU A 16 38.38 -12.59 7.56
C LEU A 16 37.98 -11.74 6.36
N SER A 17 38.53 -12.02 5.17
CA SER A 17 38.16 -11.32 3.92
C SER A 17 36.72 -11.65 3.49
N GLY A 18 36.28 -12.90 3.69
CA GLY A 18 34.90 -13.30 3.43
C GLY A 18 33.88 -12.59 4.35
N LEU A 19 34.24 -12.42 5.63
CA LEU A 19 33.37 -11.69 6.59
C LEU A 19 33.25 -10.21 6.24
N LEU A 20 34.34 -9.58 5.80
CA LEU A 20 34.35 -8.16 5.37
C LEU A 20 33.52 -7.94 4.10
N ALA A 21 33.52 -8.88 3.16
CA ALA A 21 32.72 -8.81 1.94
C ALA A 21 31.21 -8.89 2.23
N LEU A 22 30.80 -9.72 3.18
CA LEU A 22 29.39 -9.84 3.58
C LEU A 22 28.89 -8.59 4.32
N ALA A 23 29.74 -7.91 5.09
CA ALA A 23 29.40 -6.66 5.76
C ALA A 23 29.21 -5.50 4.76
N SER A 24 30.02 -5.45 3.70
CA SER A 24 29.96 -4.41 2.67
C SER A 24 28.67 -4.46 1.83
N CYS A 25 28.17 -5.67 1.49
CA CYS A 25 26.91 -5.80 0.74
C CYS A 25 25.71 -5.27 1.53
N ARG A 26 25.67 -5.48 2.84
CA ARG A 26 24.56 -5.02 3.68
C ARG A 26 24.51 -3.49 3.86
N GLN A 27 25.67 -2.85 3.77
CA GLN A 27 25.78 -1.39 3.95
C GLN A 27 25.28 -0.62 2.72
N ASN A 28 25.45 -1.17 1.52
CA ASN A 28 25.00 -0.53 0.28
C ASN A 28 23.47 -0.51 0.13
N GLU A 29 22.77 -1.57 0.57
CA GLU A 29 21.30 -1.61 0.50
C GLU A 29 20.65 -0.63 1.47
N THR A 30 21.18 -0.51 2.69
CA THR A 30 20.67 0.44 3.70
C THR A 30 20.93 1.89 3.32
N GLN A 31 22.07 2.19 2.70
CA GLN A 31 22.39 3.53 2.24
C GLN A 31 21.48 3.96 1.08
N SER A 32 21.26 3.09 0.10
CA SER A 32 20.33 3.32 -1.02
C SER A 32 18.89 3.56 -0.55
N LEU A 33 18.44 2.80 0.46
CA LEU A 33 17.11 2.97 1.04
C LEU A 33 16.98 4.30 1.79
N SER A 34 18.02 4.72 2.52
CA SER A 34 18.05 6.00 3.23
C SER A 34 18.01 7.18 2.25
N GLU A 35 18.82 7.15 1.20
CA GLU A 35 18.82 8.18 0.15
C GLU A 35 17.47 8.28 -0.57
N TYR A 36 16.83 7.14 -0.84
CA TYR A 36 15.49 7.13 -1.41
C TYR A 36 14.44 7.72 -0.46
N LEU A 37 14.55 7.40 0.84
CA LEU A 37 13.64 7.94 1.86
C LEU A 37 13.80 9.46 2.00
N ASP A 38 15.04 9.96 2.03
CA ASP A 38 15.34 11.40 2.07
C ASP A 38 14.77 12.10 0.84
N TYR A 39 14.95 11.52 -0.36
CA TYR A 39 14.34 12.03 -1.59
C TYR A 39 12.81 12.12 -1.51
N VAL A 40 12.15 11.09 -0.96
CA VAL A 40 10.68 11.09 -0.81
C VAL A 40 10.23 12.15 0.20
N ILE A 41 10.97 12.33 1.30
CA ILE A 41 10.67 13.34 2.31
C ILE A 41 10.83 14.76 1.74
N GLU A 42 11.92 15.04 1.06
CA GLU A 42 12.19 16.34 0.42
C GLU A 42 11.16 16.69 -0.67
N ASN A 43 10.72 15.68 -1.42
CA ASN A 43 9.76 15.85 -2.52
C ASN A 43 8.31 15.53 -2.12
N LYS A 44 8.01 15.43 -0.83
CA LYS A 44 6.68 15.10 -0.31
C LYS A 44 5.57 15.94 -0.93
N HIS A 45 5.82 17.24 -1.10
CA HIS A 45 4.86 18.18 -1.68
C HIS A 45 4.50 17.86 -3.14
N ILE A 46 5.42 17.30 -3.91
CA ILE A 46 5.18 16.86 -5.31
C ILE A 46 4.24 15.65 -5.29
N PHE A 47 4.53 14.65 -4.46
CA PHE A 47 3.69 13.45 -4.34
C PHE A 47 2.28 13.76 -3.82
N GLU A 48 2.18 14.72 -2.88
CA GLU A 48 0.89 15.20 -2.39
C GLU A 48 0.10 15.91 -3.49
N ALA A 49 0.73 16.80 -4.27
CA ALA A 49 0.10 17.49 -5.37
C ALA A 49 -0.40 16.53 -6.47
N GLU A 50 0.42 15.57 -6.87
CA GLU A 50 0.03 14.53 -7.84
C GLU A 50 -1.16 13.70 -7.35
N LYS A 51 -1.18 13.37 -6.06
CA LYS A 51 -2.29 12.64 -5.44
C LYS A 51 -3.58 13.45 -5.45
N GLU A 52 -3.54 14.70 -5.03
CA GLU A 52 -4.71 15.57 -5.04
C GLU A 52 -5.22 15.82 -6.46
N GLU A 53 -4.33 15.90 -7.45
CA GLU A 53 -4.72 15.99 -8.86
C GLU A 53 -5.43 14.72 -9.33
N ARG A 54 -4.94 13.51 -8.96
CA ARG A 54 -5.64 12.25 -9.28
C ARG A 54 -7.02 12.19 -8.64
N ILE A 55 -7.13 12.57 -7.38
CA ILE A 55 -8.40 12.62 -6.65
C ILE A 55 -9.37 13.62 -7.31
N SER A 56 -8.87 14.80 -7.67
CA SER A 56 -9.67 15.82 -8.35
C SER A 56 -10.20 15.33 -9.70
N ARG A 57 -9.35 14.70 -10.51
CA ARG A 57 -9.79 14.08 -11.77
C ARG A 57 -10.88 13.02 -11.56
N LEU A 58 -10.71 12.13 -10.58
CA LEU A 58 -11.71 11.10 -10.28
C LEU A 58 -13.04 11.70 -9.81
N ARG A 59 -13.01 12.76 -8.97
CA ARG A 59 -14.20 13.45 -8.54
C ARG A 59 -14.91 14.17 -9.69
N ASN A 60 -14.17 14.77 -10.60
CA ASN A 60 -14.73 15.40 -11.79
C ASN A 60 -15.43 14.37 -12.68
N LEU A 61 -14.91 13.15 -12.78
CA LEU A 61 -15.56 12.06 -13.51
C LEU A 61 -16.90 11.68 -12.86
N LEU A 62 -17.03 11.69 -11.52
CA LEU A 62 -18.32 11.46 -10.85
C LEU A 62 -19.35 12.54 -11.13
N GLY A 63 -18.92 13.75 -11.49
CA GLY A 63 -19.81 14.87 -11.87
C GLY A 63 -20.31 14.81 -13.32
N VAL A 64 -19.86 13.84 -14.13
CA VAL A 64 -20.29 13.71 -15.52
C VAL A 64 -21.72 13.18 -15.59
N SER A 65 -22.57 13.82 -16.39
CA SER A 65 -23.92 13.35 -16.68
C SER A 65 -23.87 12.01 -17.44
N ASN A 66 -24.71 11.06 -17.05
CA ASN A 66 -24.88 9.75 -17.69
C ASN A 66 -23.82 8.67 -17.38
N LEU A 67 -23.23 8.69 -16.19
CA LEU A 67 -22.47 7.53 -15.71
C LEU A 67 -23.43 6.34 -15.52
N THR A 68 -22.99 5.15 -15.98
CA THR A 68 -23.66 3.92 -15.57
C THR A 68 -23.33 3.60 -14.12
N PRO A 69 -24.19 2.85 -13.41
CA PRO A 69 -23.88 2.41 -12.03
C PRO A 69 -22.55 1.66 -11.92
N GLU A 70 -22.17 0.88 -12.92
CA GLU A 70 -20.89 0.17 -12.96
C GLU A 70 -19.71 1.13 -13.08
N GLN A 71 -19.82 2.17 -13.90
CA GLN A 71 -18.80 3.20 -14.04
C GLN A 71 -18.64 4.00 -12.75
N GLU A 72 -19.76 4.36 -12.10
CA GLU A 72 -19.74 5.02 -10.78
C GLU A 72 -19.05 4.14 -9.74
N TYR A 73 -19.37 2.83 -9.72
CA TYR A 73 -18.72 1.86 -8.83
C TYR A 73 -17.20 1.82 -9.02
N GLU A 74 -16.74 1.79 -10.27
CA GLU A 74 -15.31 1.76 -10.59
C GLU A 74 -14.58 3.03 -10.13
N ILE A 75 -15.19 4.22 -10.35
CA ILE A 75 -14.60 5.49 -9.95
C ILE A 75 -14.54 5.57 -8.42
N ASN A 76 -15.60 5.19 -7.72
CA ASN A 76 -15.63 5.14 -6.27
C ASN A 76 -14.58 4.16 -5.70
N THR A 77 -14.36 3.03 -6.38
CA THR A 77 -13.29 2.09 -5.99
C THR A 77 -11.91 2.72 -6.10
N LYS A 78 -11.64 3.48 -7.16
CA LYS A 78 -10.37 4.21 -7.32
C LYS A 78 -10.22 5.29 -6.25
N LEU A 79 -11.28 6.01 -5.90
CA LEU A 79 -11.28 7.00 -4.82
C LEU A 79 -11.06 6.35 -3.45
N TYR A 80 -11.66 5.20 -3.19
CA TYR A 80 -11.37 4.40 -2.01
C TYR A 80 -9.88 4.05 -1.92
N GLU A 81 -9.25 3.58 -3.00
CA GLU A 81 -7.82 3.25 -3.03
C GLU A 81 -6.92 4.45 -2.72
N GLU A 82 -7.27 5.64 -3.21
CA GLU A 82 -6.53 6.87 -2.91
C GLU A 82 -6.67 7.26 -1.42
N PHE A 83 -7.85 7.08 -0.80
CA PHE A 83 -8.13 7.55 0.55
C PHE A 83 -7.82 6.55 1.67
N ARG A 84 -7.86 5.25 1.42
CA ARG A 84 -7.81 4.20 2.46
C ARG A 84 -6.58 4.24 3.38
N LYS A 85 -5.49 4.88 2.96
CA LYS A 85 -4.22 4.95 3.70
C LYS A 85 -4.08 6.18 4.59
N TYR A 86 -4.91 7.22 4.42
CA TYR A 86 -4.72 8.49 5.13
C TYR A 86 -6.00 9.24 5.51
N LYS A 87 -7.14 8.94 4.88
CA LYS A 87 -8.42 9.62 5.16
C LYS A 87 -9.57 8.62 5.20
N LEU A 88 -9.61 7.89 6.29
CA LEU A 88 -10.46 6.72 6.48
C LEU A 88 -11.94 7.02 6.28
N ASP A 89 -12.45 8.15 6.82
CA ASP A 89 -13.85 8.57 6.67
C ASP A 89 -14.24 8.78 5.20
N SER A 90 -13.31 9.31 4.39
CA SER A 90 -13.56 9.46 2.95
C SER A 90 -13.59 8.11 2.26
N ALA A 91 -12.69 7.20 2.62
CA ALA A 91 -12.67 5.85 2.08
C ALA A 91 -13.96 5.09 2.40
N ILE A 92 -14.44 5.16 3.65
CA ILE A 92 -15.70 4.54 4.08
C ILE A 92 -16.86 5.02 3.22
N ARG A 93 -17.03 6.34 3.05
CA ARG A 93 -18.12 6.89 2.23
C ARG A 93 -18.16 6.38 0.80
N TYR A 94 -17.00 6.22 0.15
CA TYR A 94 -16.94 5.68 -1.22
C TYR A 94 -17.28 4.19 -1.27
N VAL A 95 -16.89 3.42 -0.25
CA VAL A 95 -17.24 1.99 -0.18
C VAL A 95 -18.72 1.80 0.16
N GLU A 96 -19.29 2.61 1.05
CA GLU A 96 -20.72 2.59 1.35
C GLU A 96 -21.55 2.89 0.10
N ARG A 97 -21.14 3.91 -0.68
CA ARG A 97 -21.80 4.21 -1.96
C ARG A 97 -21.70 3.04 -2.94
N ASN A 98 -20.54 2.38 -3.00
CA ASN A 98 -20.36 1.17 -3.81
C ASN A 98 -21.27 0.01 -3.36
N LEU A 99 -21.47 -0.14 -2.06
CA LEU A 99 -22.39 -1.14 -1.52
C LEU A 99 -23.85 -0.87 -1.93
N GLU A 100 -24.27 0.39 -1.94
CA GLU A 100 -25.59 0.79 -2.45
C GLU A 100 -25.75 0.45 -3.94
N ILE A 101 -24.77 0.82 -4.76
CA ILE A 101 -24.77 0.54 -6.20
C ILE A 101 -24.82 -0.99 -6.45
N ALA A 102 -24.01 -1.75 -5.73
CA ALA A 102 -23.95 -3.20 -5.87
C ALA A 102 -25.29 -3.87 -5.56
N ARG A 103 -26.02 -3.35 -4.54
CA ARG A 103 -27.37 -3.81 -4.20
C ARG A 103 -28.42 -3.42 -5.26
N GLN A 104 -28.34 -2.21 -5.80
CA GLN A 104 -29.23 -1.75 -6.89
C GLN A 104 -29.04 -2.61 -8.15
N LEU A 105 -27.82 -3.04 -8.42
CA LEU A 105 -27.51 -3.92 -9.55
C LEU A 105 -27.83 -5.41 -9.29
N ASP A 106 -28.29 -5.76 -8.10
CA ASP A 106 -28.43 -7.15 -7.62
C ASP A 106 -27.16 -7.99 -7.86
N ASN A 107 -26.00 -7.35 -7.79
CA ASN A 107 -24.70 -7.97 -8.06
C ASN A 107 -24.05 -8.47 -6.76
N LYS A 108 -24.28 -9.75 -6.45
CA LYS A 108 -23.74 -10.40 -5.23
C LYS A 108 -22.23 -10.28 -5.11
N ARG A 109 -21.49 -10.42 -6.22
CA ARG A 109 -20.03 -10.33 -6.20
C ARG A 109 -19.55 -8.94 -5.78
N LEU A 110 -20.15 -7.87 -6.33
CA LEU A 110 -19.82 -6.49 -5.96
C LEU A 110 -20.25 -6.19 -4.50
N THR A 111 -21.38 -6.74 -4.07
CA THR A 111 -21.84 -6.63 -2.68
C THR A 111 -20.84 -7.25 -1.70
N TYR A 112 -20.36 -8.47 -1.96
CA TYR A 112 -19.34 -9.11 -1.11
C TYR A 112 -18.03 -8.34 -1.10
N LEU A 113 -17.60 -7.82 -2.25
CA LEU A 113 -16.36 -7.05 -2.37
C LEU A 113 -16.44 -5.75 -1.56
N SER A 114 -17.56 -5.02 -1.67
CA SER A 114 -17.79 -3.78 -0.91
C SER A 114 -17.86 -4.05 0.59
N ASN A 115 -18.54 -5.11 1.02
CA ASN A 115 -18.57 -5.52 2.43
C ASN A 115 -17.18 -5.87 2.96
N MET A 116 -16.34 -6.55 2.16
CA MET A 116 -14.98 -6.87 2.55
C MET A 116 -14.11 -5.62 2.73
N TYR A 117 -14.22 -4.65 1.82
CA TYR A 117 -13.54 -3.37 1.95
C TYR A 117 -14.00 -2.58 3.17
N LEU A 118 -15.31 -2.56 3.43
CA LEU A 118 -15.87 -1.87 4.58
C LEU A 118 -15.42 -2.51 5.90
N ALA A 119 -15.45 -3.84 5.99
CA ALA A 119 -14.95 -4.56 7.16
C ALA A 119 -13.45 -4.31 7.40
N GLN A 120 -12.66 -4.23 6.33
CA GLN A 120 -11.24 -3.89 6.42
C GLN A 120 -11.03 -2.47 6.99
N LEU A 121 -11.78 -1.47 6.50
CA LEU A 121 -11.69 -0.10 6.97
C LEU A 121 -12.11 0.02 8.45
N TYR A 122 -13.19 -0.65 8.85
CA TYR A 122 -13.63 -0.68 10.25
C TYR A 122 -12.61 -1.36 11.16
N SER A 123 -11.96 -2.44 10.69
CA SER A 123 -10.87 -3.07 11.43
C SER A 123 -9.69 -2.13 11.65
N PHE A 124 -9.32 -1.32 10.64
CA PHE A 124 -8.25 -0.33 10.78
C PHE A 124 -8.63 0.83 11.70
N SER A 125 -9.92 1.16 11.82
CA SER A 125 -10.41 2.16 12.78
C SER A 125 -10.56 1.63 14.20
N GLY A 126 -10.28 0.36 14.46
CA GLY A 126 -10.53 -0.29 15.76
C GLY A 126 -11.99 -0.69 16.00
N MET A 127 -12.87 -0.53 15.01
CA MET A 127 -14.29 -0.89 15.05
C MET A 127 -14.48 -2.38 14.72
N CYS A 128 -13.88 -3.23 15.53
CA CYS A 128 -13.83 -4.69 15.26
C CYS A 128 -15.20 -5.37 15.36
N VAL A 129 -16.12 -4.84 16.16
CA VAL A 129 -17.48 -5.38 16.30
C VAL A 129 -18.27 -5.15 15.03
N GLU A 130 -18.24 -3.94 14.49
CA GLU A 130 -18.89 -3.54 13.25
C GLU A 130 -18.31 -4.30 12.05
N ALA A 131 -16.98 -4.42 12.00
CA ALA A 131 -16.30 -5.22 10.98
C ALA A 131 -16.79 -6.67 10.95
N ASN A 132 -16.97 -7.27 12.13
CA ASN A 132 -17.43 -8.65 12.28
C ASN A 132 -18.92 -8.83 11.91
N GLN A 133 -19.75 -7.81 12.15
CA GLN A 133 -21.16 -7.81 11.78
C GLN A 133 -21.37 -7.79 10.26
N ILE A 134 -20.51 -7.07 9.51
CA ILE A 134 -20.60 -6.98 8.04
C ILE A 134 -20.26 -8.32 7.37
N LEU A 135 -19.39 -9.14 7.98
CA LEU A 135 -18.91 -10.39 7.40
C LEU A 135 -19.80 -11.61 7.72
N ARG A 136 -20.85 -11.42 8.52
CA ARG A 136 -21.84 -12.47 8.84
C ARG A 136 -22.99 -12.51 7.87
#